data_8373d12bd40d64ea2696221a30b48a3a
#
_entry.id   8373d12bd40d64ea2696221a30b48a3a
#
_cell.length_a   1.000
_cell.length_b   1.000
_cell.length_c   1.000
_cell.angle_alpha   90.00
_cell.angle_beta   90.00
_cell.angle_gamma   90.00
#
_symmetry.space_group_name_H-M   'P 1'
#
loop_
_entity.id
_entity.type
_entity.pdbx_description
1 polymer ?
#
loop_
_entity_poly.entity_id
_entity_poly.type
_entity_poly.pdbx_seq_one_letter_code
_entity_poly.pdbx_strand_id
1 'polypeptide(L)'
;MNKTIEDKLSDGRQYRDIDLKNIECRDASGDGDEMLVTGYATTFNQPYELFRVENYIVTEEVDAHAYDECDLSDVIMQYNHEGRVFARGSNGTLTVAPDEFGLRMMARLDGTELGRQVWNEIRGGYTNKMSQGFMVAKDERTETEDRETGIITINRRILKVSKLFDVSAVSLPANPGTSISVRNYCEGVIAEVRQEIAERTERERKIKRIRIMCEV
;
A
#
# COMPACT_ATOMS: atom_id res chain seq x y z
N MET A 1 25.25 7.37 -2.13
CA MET A 1 24.62 6.87 -3.36
C MET A 1 23.13 6.75 -3.11
N ASN A 2 22.30 7.38 -3.92
CA ASN A 2 20.85 7.16 -3.82
C ASN A 2 20.54 5.76 -4.35
N LYS A 3 19.84 4.94 -3.55
CA LYS A 3 19.38 3.61 -3.97
C LYS A 3 18.31 3.77 -5.06
N THR A 4 18.38 2.96 -6.11
CA THR A 4 17.32 2.85 -7.11
C THR A 4 16.05 2.22 -6.50
N ILE A 5 14.91 2.30 -7.19
CA ILE A 5 13.68 1.60 -6.74
C ILE A 5 13.92 0.09 -6.67
N GLU A 6 14.64 -0.49 -7.62
CA GLU A 6 15.00 -1.91 -7.62
C GLU A 6 15.82 -2.32 -6.39
N ASP A 7 16.82 -1.50 -6.00
CA ASP A 7 17.58 -1.73 -4.77
C ASP A 7 16.71 -1.67 -3.51
N LYS A 8 15.75 -0.73 -3.48
CA LYS A 8 14.82 -0.57 -2.35
C LYS A 8 13.85 -1.76 -2.24
N LEU A 9 13.38 -2.29 -3.36
CA LEU A 9 12.52 -3.47 -3.41
C LEU A 9 13.27 -4.73 -2.94
N SER A 10 14.55 -4.89 -3.32
CA SER A 10 15.39 -6.01 -2.86
C SER A 10 15.62 -6.01 -1.36
N ASP A 11 15.54 -4.84 -0.70
CA ASP A 11 15.60 -4.68 0.76
C ASP A 11 14.26 -5.01 1.47
N GLY A 12 13.23 -5.49 0.74
CA GLY A 12 11.91 -5.82 1.29
C GLY A 12 10.96 -4.62 1.40
N ARG A 13 11.32 -3.46 0.85
CA ARG A 13 10.43 -2.29 0.82
C ARG A 13 9.28 -2.51 -0.15
N GLN A 14 8.08 -2.15 0.24
CA GLN A 14 6.87 -2.21 -0.58
C GLN A 14 6.35 -0.81 -0.86
N TYR A 15 5.64 -0.65 -1.98
CA TYR A 15 5.01 0.60 -2.38
C TYR A 15 3.52 0.39 -2.64
N ARG A 16 2.70 1.32 -2.16
CA ARG A 16 1.25 1.31 -2.38
C ARG A 16 0.76 2.70 -2.67
N ASP A 17 0.02 2.81 -3.75
CA ASP A 17 -0.56 4.05 -4.22
C ASP A 17 -2.00 4.19 -3.74
N ILE A 18 -2.39 5.40 -3.39
CA ILE A 18 -3.74 5.77 -3.00
C ILE A 18 -4.18 7.00 -3.78
N ASP A 19 -5.44 7.04 -4.19
CA ASP A 19 -6.04 8.22 -4.81
C ASP A 19 -6.10 9.38 -3.80
N LEU A 20 -5.65 10.55 -4.22
CA LEU A 20 -5.66 11.78 -3.44
C LEU A 20 -7.06 12.41 -3.26
N LYS A 21 -8.11 11.62 -3.28
CA LYS A 21 -9.50 12.13 -3.12
C LYS A 21 -9.70 12.97 -1.85
N ASN A 22 -8.79 12.86 -0.88
CA ASN A 22 -8.82 13.55 0.40
C ASN A 22 -7.57 14.42 0.63
N ILE A 23 -6.91 14.89 -0.44
CA ILE A 23 -5.86 15.89 -0.28
C ILE A 23 -6.48 17.28 -0.23
N GLU A 24 -6.12 18.00 0.81
CA GLU A 24 -6.39 19.42 0.93
C GLU A 24 -5.08 20.20 0.80
N CYS A 25 -5.05 21.10 -0.19
CA CYS A 25 -4.04 22.15 -0.26
C CYS A 25 -4.60 23.39 0.44
N ARG A 26 -3.92 23.87 1.47
CA ARG A 26 -4.31 25.10 2.17
C ARG A 26 -3.22 26.14 2.00
N ASP A 27 -3.63 27.34 1.54
CA ASP A 27 -2.88 28.54 1.80
C ASP A 27 -3.11 28.89 3.29
N ALA A 28 -2.08 29.14 4.05
CA ALA A 28 -2.29 29.65 5.40
C ALA A 28 -3.01 30.98 5.31
N SER A 29 -4.20 31.04 5.88
CA SER A 29 -4.98 32.27 6.04
C SER A 29 -4.38 33.08 7.17
N GLY A 30 -3.37 33.88 6.87
CA GLY A 30 -2.64 34.74 7.82
C GLY A 30 -1.24 34.98 7.28
N ASP A 31 -0.62 36.04 7.63
CA ASP A 31 0.63 36.72 7.22
C ASP A 31 1.87 35.83 6.88
N GLY A 32 1.68 34.60 6.40
CA GLY A 32 2.72 33.65 6.01
C GLY A 32 2.32 32.82 4.80
N ASP A 33 3.21 32.74 3.82
CA ASP A 33 3.15 31.91 2.60
C ASP A 33 3.26 30.39 2.87
N GLU A 34 2.66 29.88 3.95
CA GLU A 34 2.74 28.46 4.26
C GLU A 34 1.94 27.62 3.23
N MET A 35 2.64 26.81 2.48
CA MET A 35 2.06 25.89 1.50
C MET A 35 1.90 24.52 2.14
N LEU A 36 0.71 24.27 2.69
CA LEU A 36 0.40 23.01 3.37
C LEU A 36 -0.32 22.03 2.44
N VAL A 37 0.10 20.78 2.48
CA VAL A 37 -0.58 19.65 1.87
C VAL A 37 -0.94 18.68 2.98
N THR A 38 -2.24 18.34 3.09
CA THR A 38 -2.73 17.33 4.04
C THR A 38 -3.46 16.22 3.29
N GLY A 39 -3.36 15.00 3.78
CA GLY A 39 -4.01 13.85 3.17
C GLY A 39 -3.71 12.56 3.95
N TYR A 40 -4.00 11.44 3.32
CA TYR A 40 -3.74 10.12 3.89
C TYR A 40 -2.76 9.35 3.01
N ALA A 41 -1.74 8.76 3.63
CA ALA A 41 -0.80 7.88 2.97
C ALA A 41 -1.39 6.47 2.76
N THR A 42 -2.32 6.05 3.61
CA THR A 42 -3.16 4.85 3.48
C THR A 42 -4.43 5.00 4.31
N THR A 43 -5.46 4.22 3.99
CA THR A 43 -6.70 4.11 4.79
C THR A 43 -6.71 2.79 5.54
N PHE A 44 -7.42 2.73 6.69
CA PHE A 44 -7.51 1.54 7.52
C PHE A 44 -8.80 0.77 7.28
N ASN A 45 -8.72 -0.57 7.39
CA ASN A 45 -9.85 -1.49 7.27
C ASN A 45 -10.70 -1.30 6.00
N GLN A 46 -10.07 -0.85 4.93
CA GLN A 46 -10.69 -0.66 3.62
C GLN A 46 -9.95 -1.54 2.60
N PRO A 47 -10.52 -2.70 2.22
CA PRO A 47 -9.91 -3.56 1.22
C PRO A 47 -9.86 -2.89 -0.15
N TYR A 48 -8.76 -3.07 -0.86
CA TYR A 48 -8.58 -2.65 -2.25
C TYR A 48 -7.96 -3.76 -3.08
N GLU A 49 -8.30 -3.78 -4.37
CA GLU A 49 -7.78 -4.80 -5.28
C GLU A 49 -6.33 -4.50 -5.63
N LEU A 50 -5.45 -5.49 -5.38
CA LEU A 50 -4.05 -5.45 -5.81
C LEU A 50 -3.85 -6.05 -7.19
N PHE A 51 -4.54 -7.17 -7.45
CA PHE A 51 -4.31 -7.95 -8.66
C PHE A 51 -5.51 -8.85 -8.97
N ARG A 52 -5.77 -9.03 -10.26
CA ARG A 52 -6.81 -9.96 -10.74
C ARG A 52 -6.30 -10.76 -11.93
N VAL A 53 -6.48 -12.05 -11.88
CA VAL A 53 -6.19 -12.95 -12.99
C VAL A 53 -7.18 -14.13 -13.00
N GLU A 54 -7.80 -14.39 -14.12
CA GLU A 54 -8.81 -15.45 -14.27
C GLU A 54 -9.94 -15.30 -13.23
N ASN A 55 -10.15 -16.32 -12.39
CA ASN A 55 -11.10 -16.31 -11.29
C ASN A 55 -10.48 -15.98 -9.93
N TYR A 56 -9.23 -15.47 -9.88
CA TYR A 56 -8.55 -15.07 -8.66
C TYR A 56 -8.50 -13.55 -8.53
N ILE A 57 -8.84 -13.07 -7.33
CA ILE A 57 -8.72 -11.66 -6.95
C ILE A 57 -7.85 -11.61 -5.69
N VAL A 58 -6.75 -10.86 -5.74
CA VAL A 58 -5.95 -10.56 -4.56
C VAL A 58 -6.31 -9.15 -4.09
N THR A 59 -6.77 -9.05 -2.85
CA THR A 59 -7.05 -7.78 -2.19
C THR A 59 -6.07 -7.54 -1.04
N GLU A 60 -5.89 -6.30 -0.65
CA GLU A 60 -5.10 -5.92 0.52
C GLU A 60 -5.86 -4.90 1.35
N GLU A 61 -5.73 -5.00 2.67
CA GLU A 61 -6.19 -4.00 3.62
C GLU A 61 -5.15 -3.78 4.72
N VAL A 62 -5.18 -2.61 5.33
CA VAL A 62 -4.29 -2.25 6.44
C VAL A 62 -5.11 -2.19 7.72
N ASP A 63 -4.67 -2.92 8.75
CA ASP A 63 -5.28 -2.89 10.07
C ASP A 63 -5.13 -1.51 10.73
N ALA A 64 -6.11 -1.10 11.52
CA ALA A 64 -6.09 0.19 12.22
C ALA A 64 -4.88 0.36 13.17
N HIS A 65 -4.33 -0.74 13.66
CA HIS A 65 -3.18 -0.76 14.57
C HIS A 65 -1.86 -1.09 13.87
N ALA A 66 -1.85 -1.19 12.53
CA ALA A 66 -0.66 -1.60 11.78
C ALA A 66 0.54 -0.66 11.98
N TYR A 67 0.31 0.60 12.31
CA TYR A 67 1.33 1.63 12.50
C TYR A 67 1.62 1.99 13.96
N ASP A 68 0.98 1.37 14.95
CA ASP A 68 1.15 1.71 16.38
C ASP A 68 2.61 1.63 16.85
N GLU A 69 3.36 0.66 16.35
CA GLU A 69 4.79 0.47 16.67
C GLU A 69 5.71 0.70 15.45
N CYS A 70 5.22 1.42 14.44
CA CYS A 70 5.99 1.70 13.24
C CYS A 70 7.08 2.74 13.49
N ASP A 71 8.28 2.52 12.95
CA ASP A 71 9.32 3.54 12.92
C ASP A 71 8.93 4.65 11.94
N LEU A 72 8.47 5.78 12.49
CA LEU A 72 8.11 7.02 11.81
C LEU A 72 9.16 8.13 12.04
N SER A 73 10.33 7.82 12.59
CA SER A 73 11.31 8.79 13.11
C SER A 73 11.83 9.77 12.07
N ASP A 74 11.95 9.36 10.81
CA ASP A 74 12.44 10.22 9.72
C ASP A 74 11.81 9.86 8.39
N VAL A 75 10.50 10.02 8.30
CA VAL A 75 9.75 9.88 7.04
C VAL A 75 10.05 11.09 6.14
N ILE A 76 10.20 10.85 4.83
CA ILE A 76 10.44 11.90 3.85
C ILE A 76 9.30 11.99 2.84
N MET A 77 9.11 13.18 2.25
CA MET A 77 8.24 13.38 1.10
C MET A 77 9.07 13.58 -0.16
N GLN A 78 8.82 12.77 -1.17
CA GLN A 78 9.49 12.80 -2.47
C GLN A 78 8.48 12.87 -3.62
N TYR A 79 8.99 12.94 -4.83
CA TYR A 79 8.22 12.75 -6.06
C TYR A 79 8.62 11.41 -6.70
N ASN A 80 7.64 10.57 -7.00
CA ASN A 80 7.85 9.24 -7.58
C ASN A 80 8.88 8.38 -6.79
N HIS A 81 8.97 8.52 -5.47
CA HIS A 81 9.91 7.81 -4.58
C HIS A 81 11.40 8.04 -4.87
N GLU A 82 11.74 9.06 -5.62
CA GLU A 82 13.11 9.35 -6.06
C GLU A 82 13.46 10.83 -5.97
N GLY A 83 14.74 11.13 -6.15
CA GLY A 83 15.23 12.48 -6.29
C GLY A 83 15.31 13.27 -4.99
N ARG A 84 14.77 14.49 -4.99
CA ARG A 84 14.88 15.43 -3.88
C ARG A 84 13.79 15.25 -2.85
N VAL A 85 14.11 15.59 -1.62
CA VAL A 85 13.18 15.58 -0.49
C VAL A 85 12.53 16.97 -0.38
N PHE A 86 11.21 17.03 -0.37
CA PHE A 86 10.44 18.27 -0.31
C PHE A 86 10.01 18.63 1.12
N ALA A 87 9.73 17.60 1.93
CA ALA A 87 9.43 17.72 3.35
C ALA A 87 9.99 16.51 4.10
N ARG A 88 10.26 16.68 5.41
CA ARG A 88 10.94 15.66 6.21
C ARG A 88 10.50 15.69 7.67
N GLY A 89 10.36 14.52 8.28
CA GLY A 89 10.00 14.40 9.69
C GLY A 89 11.03 15.02 10.62
N SER A 90 12.32 14.73 10.42
CA SER A 90 13.40 15.19 11.31
C SER A 90 13.61 16.72 11.32
N ASN A 91 13.15 17.47 10.32
CA ASN A 91 13.19 18.94 10.32
C ASN A 91 11.83 19.60 10.59
N GLY A 92 10.79 18.79 10.93
CA GLY A 92 9.47 19.28 11.28
C GLY A 92 8.62 19.79 10.12
N THR A 93 9.03 19.58 8.86
CA THR A 93 8.25 19.98 7.68
C THR A 93 7.27 18.88 7.21
N LEU A 94 7.41 17.67 7.73
CA LEU A 94 6.48 16.56 7.51
C LEU A 94 6.04 15.97 8.83
N THR A 95 4.74 15.81 9.02
CA THR A 95 4.15 15.05 10.12
C THR A 95 3.36 13.89 9.54
N VAL A 96 3.56 12.69 10.10
CA VAL A 96 2.79 11.49 9.74
C VAL A 96 2.35 10.83 11.05
N ALA A 97 1.06 10.58 11.18
CA ALA A 97 0.49 9.95 12.37
C ALA A 97 -0.79 9.18 12.02
N PRO A 98 -1.05 8.01 12.63
CA PRO A 98 -2.32 7.31 12.49
C PRO A 98 -3.46 8.08 13.18
N ASP A 99 -4.66 8.01 12.58
CA ASP A 99 -5.92 8.42 13.18
C ASP A 99 -7.00 7.33 12.94
N GLU A 100 -8.26 7.60 13.23
CA GLU A 100 -9.36 6.62 13.08
C GLU A 100 -9.60 6.23 11.62
N PHE A 101 -9.24 7.06 10.65
CA PHE A 101 -9.48 6.83 9.25
C PHE A 101 -8.29 6.18 8.53
N GLY A 102 -7.06 6.53 8.91
CA GLY A 102 -5.87 6.07 8.22
C GLY A 102 -4.58 6.69 8.73
N LEU A 103 -3.53 6.58 7.93
CA LEU A 103 -2.23 7.21 8.21
C LEU A 103 -2.23 8.62 7.62
N ARG A 104 -2.58 9.59 8.47
CA ARG A 104 -2.64 11.00 8.10
C ARG A 104 -1.24 11.59 7.93
N MET A 105 -1.08 12.40 6.90
CA MET A 105 0.14 13.17 6.66
C MET A 105 -0.16 14.66 6.53
N MET A 106 0.80 15.47 6.93
CA MET A 106 0.81 16.93 6.70
C MET A 106 2.22 17.34 6.32
N ALA A 107 2.37 17.96 5.15
CA ALA A 107 3.64 18.44 4.64
C ALA A 107 3.59 19.96 4.39
N ARG A 108 4.64 20.67 4.82
CA ARG A 108 4.88 22.06 4.51
C ARG A 108 5.90 22.18 3.38
N LEU A 109 5.49 22.72 2.25
CA LEU A 109 6.26 22.71 1.00
C LEU A 109 6.85 24.08 0.61
N ASP A 110 6.64 25.11 1.40
CA ASP A 110 7.15 26.47 1.16
C ASP A 110 8.67 26.63 1.31
N GLY A 111 9.34 25.69 1.98
CA GLY A 111 10.75 25.79 2.36
C GLY A 111 11.75 25.74 1.19
N THR A 112 11.33 25.28 0.01
CA THR A 112 12.18 25.22 -1.18
C THR A 112 11.39 25.59 -2.43
N GLU A 113 12.08 26.08 -3.47
CA GLU A 113 11.45 26.40 -4.75
C GLU A 113 10.78 25.16 -5.39
N LEU A 114 11.43 24.01 -5.33
CA LEU A 114 10.87 22.76 -5.82
C LEU A 114 9.67 22.31 -5.00
N GLY A 115 9.67 22.50 -3.68
CA GLY A 115 8.50 22.24 -2.84
C GLY A 115 7.29 23.07 -3.26
N ARG A 116 7.49 24.36 -3.54
CA ARG A 116 6.45 25.26 -4.06
C ARG A 116 5.92 24.79 -5.42
N GLN A 117 6.79 24.32 -6.30
CA GLN A 117 6.37 23.75 -7.61
C GLN A 117 5.49 22.52 -7.41
N VAL A 118 5.90 21.56 -6.57
CA VAL A 118 5.12 20.35 -6.26
C VAL A 118 3.77 20.71 -5.61
N TRP A 119 3.74 21.69 -4.72
CA TRP A 119 2.50 22.17 -4.14
C TRP A 119 1.53 22.73 -5.20
N ASN A 120 2.04 23.52 -6.16
CA ASN A 120 1.25 24.02 -7.28
C ASN A 120 0.73 22.91 -8.18
N GLU A 121 1.53 21.85 -8.42
CA GLU A 121 1.12 20.69 -9.20
C GLU A 121 0.01 19.89 -8.52
N ILE A 122 0.13 19.68 -7.20
CA ILE A 122 -0.92 19.02 -6.40
C ILE A 122 -2.20 19.86 -6.40
N ARG A 123 -2.09 21.17 -6.12
CA ARG A 123 -3.22 22.11 -6.12
C ARG A 123 -3.90 22.18 -7.48
N GLY A 124 -3.13 22.15 -8.55
CA GLY A 124 -3.62 22.18 -9.93
C GLY A 124 -4.18 20.84 -10.42
N GLY A 125 -4.09 19.76 -9.61
CA GLY A 125 -4.54 18.43 -9.98
C GLY A 125 -3.65 17.69 -11.00
N TYR A 126 -2.45 18.22 -11.31
CA TYR A 126 -1.48 17.56 -12.19
C TYR A 126 -0.87 16.34 -11.52
N THR A 127 -0.68 16.41 -10.22
CA THR A 127 -0.27 15.29 -9.36
C THR A 127 -1.41 15.01 -8.38
N ASN A 128 -2.07 13.89 -8.55
CA ASN A 128 -3.32 13.57 -7.84
C ASN A 128 -3.30 12.23 -7.13
N LYS A 129 -2.12 11.68 -6.89
CA LYS A 129 -1.94 10.41 -6.16
C LYS A 129 -0.78 10.49 -5.19
N MET A 130 -0.95 9.76 -4.10
CA MET A 130 0.11 9.52 -3.12
C MET A 130 0.52 8.06 -3.16
N SER A 131 1.75 7.82 -2.79
CA SER A 131 2.28 6.49 -2.59
C SER A 131 3.07 6.46 -1.30
N GLN A 132 3.03 5.35 -0.60
CA GLN A 132 3.87 5.12 0.57
C GLN A 132 4.91 4.05 0.31
N GLY A 133 6.13 4.28 0.79
CA GLY A 133 7.22 3.30 0.81
C GLY A 133 7.40 2.75 2.22
N PHE A 134 7.09 1.47 2.46
CA PHE A 134 7.04 0.87 3.79
C PHE A 134 7.56 -0.57 3.82
N MET A 135 7.73 -1.10 5.03
CA MET A 135 8.13 -2.49 5.26
C MET A 135 7.14 -3.19 6.19
N VAL A 136 6.59 -4.31 5.73
CA VAL A 136 5.66 -5.12 6.51
C VAL A 136 6.43 -6.04 7.44
N ALA A 137 6.05 -6.04 8.73
CA ALA A 137 6.60 -6.95 9.73
C ALA A 137 5.68 -8.15 9.98
N LYS A 138 4.36 -7.96 9.81
CA LYS A 138 3.37 -9.03 10.00
C LYS A 138 2.16 -8.78 9.14
N ASP A 139 1.69 -9.81 8.49
CA ASP A 139 0.42 -9.87 7.78
C ASP A 139 -0.26 -11.22 8.01
N GLU A 140 -1.50 -11.31 7.62
CA GLU A 140 -2.28 -12.54 7.57
C GLU A 140 -3.03 -12.63 6.24
N ARG A 141 -3.39 -13.86 5.87
CA ARG A 141 -4.10 -14.16 4.63
C ARG A 141 -5.41 -14.89 4.95
N THR A 142 -6.47 -14.49 4.29
CA THR A 142 -7.76 -15.19 4.30
C THR A 142 -8.23 -15.44 2.88
N GLU A 143 -8.97 -16.52 2.68
CA GLU A 143 -9.47 -16.94 1.38
C GLU A 143 -10.97 -17.13 1.44
N THR A 144 -11.66 -16.62 0.44
CA THR A 144 -13.10 -16.81 0.28
C THR A 144 -13.41 -17.22 -1.15
N GLU A 145 -14.31 -18.18 -1.32
CA GLU A 145 -14.80 -18.63 -2.62
C GLU A 145 -16.27 -18.26 -2.76
N ASP A 146 -16.59 -17.51 -3.78
CA ASP A 146 -17.97 -17.30 -4.20
C ASP A 146 -18.42 -18.50 -5.02
N ARG A 147 -19.35 -19.26 -4.48
CA ARG A 147 -19.83 -20.52 -5.09
C ARG A 147 -20.68 -20.31 -6.36
N GLU A 148 -21.23 -19.13 -6.55
CA GLU A 148 -22.05 -18.81 -7.72
C GLU A 148 -21.17 -18.45 -8.91
N THR A 149 -20.13 -17.66 -8.66
CA THR A 149 -19.22 -17.19 -9.72
C THR A 149 -17.95 -18.01 -9.86
N GLY A 150 -17.60 -18.81 -8.84
CA GLY A 150 -16.33 -19.53 -8.75
C GLY A 150 -15.13 -18.59 -8.55
N ILE A 151 -15.37 -17.34 -8.16
CA ILE A 151 -14.30 -16.38 -7.88
C ILE A 151 -13.71 -16.66 -6.50
N ILE A 152 -12.38 -16.75 -6.46
CA ILE A 152 -11.60 -16.93 -5.24
C ILE A 152 -10.93 -15.61 -4.91
N THR A 153 -11.35 -15.02 -3.77
CA THR A 153 -10.76 -13.79 -3.26
C THR A 153 -9.75 -14.15 -2.17
N ILE A 154 -8.53 -13.70 -2.35
CA ILE A 154 -7.41 -13.85 -1.41
C ILE A 154 -7.17 -12.47 -0.79
N ASN A 155 -7.56 -12.29 0.48
CA ASN A 155 -7.36 -11.04 1.19
C ASN A 155 -6.08 -11.10 2.04
N ARG A 156 -5.18 -10.14 1.81
CA ARG A 156 -4.02 -9.88 2.65
C ARG A 156 -4.33 -8.75 3.61
N ARG A 157 -4.29 -9.02 4.92
CA ARG A 157 -4.43 -8.01 5.97
C ARG A 157 -3.06 -7.70 6.55
N ILE A 158 -2.58 -6.47 6.40
CA ILE A 158 -1.33 -5.99 7.00
C ILE A 158 -1.62 -5.64 8.46
N LEU A 159 -1.04 -6.41 9.38
CA LEU A 159 -1.23 -6.28 10.83
C LEU A 159 -0.16 -5.41 11.49
N LYS A 160 1.05 -5.35 10.89
CA LYS A 160 2.16 -4.57 11.46
C LYS A 160 3.10 -4.10 10.37
N VAL A 161 3.36 -2.82 10.37
CA VAL A 161 4.39 -2.15 9.57
C VAL A 161 5.57 -1.86 10.50
N SER A 162 6.78 -2.29 10.12
CA SER A 162 7.97 -2.03 10.91
C SER A 162 8.55 -0.65 10.69
N LYS A 163 8.47 -0.15 9.44
CA LYS A 163 9.03 1.15 9.07
C LYS A 163 8.28 1.77 7.89
N LEU A 164 8.03 3.05 8.00
CA LEU A 164 7.63 3.92 6.90
C LEU A 164 8.86 4.74 6.46
N PHE A 165 9.20 4.67 5.19
CA PHE A 165 10.37 5.39 4.65
C PHE A 165 9.99 6.71 4.02
N ASP A 166 8.93 6.71 3.22
CA ASP A 166 8.49 7.88 2.51
C ASP A 166 6.99 7.87 2.24
N VAL A 167 6.46 9.07 2.07
CA VAL A 167 5.16 9.37 1.47
C VAL A 167 5.44 10.25 0.26
N SER A 168 5.07 9.79 -0.94
CA SER A 168 5.47 10.44 -2.18
C SER A 168 4.27 10.86 -3.00
N ALA A 169 4.32 12.07 -3.54
CA ALA A 169 3.43 12.48 -4.60
C ALA A 169 3.83 11.75 -5.89
N VAL A 170 2.88 11.13 -6.57
CA VAL A 170 3.16 10.36 -7.79
C VAL A 170 2.32 10.82 -8.97
N SER A 171 2.96 10.95 -10.13
CA SER A 171 2.32 11.41 -11.36
C SER A 171 1.46 10.35 -12.02
N LEU A 172 1.98 9.15 -12.07
CA LEU A 172 1.27 7.96 -12.51
C LEU A 172 1.39 6.95 -11.38
N PRO A 173 0.28 6.48 -10.82
CA PRO A 173 0.37 5.39 -9.87
C PRO A 173 1.01 4.23 -10.61
N ALA A 174 1.99 3.60 -9.99
CA ALA A 174 2.27 2.24 -10.34
C ALA A 174 0.94 1.50 -10.08
N ASN A 175 0.21 1.17 -11.14
CA ASN A 175 -0.95 0.30 -10.99
C ASN A 175 -0.46 -0.88 -10.14
N PRO A 176 -1.06 -1.18 -8.97
CA PRO A 176 -0.58 -2.25 -8.11
C PRO A 176 -0.34 -3.54 -8.90
N GLY A 177 -1.19 -3.83 -9.90
CA GLY A 177 -1.03 -4.96 -10.80
C GLY A 177 0.12 -4.85 -11.83
N THR A 178 0.76 -3.70 -12.01
CA THR A 178 1.89 -3.51 -12.94
C THR A 178 3.25 -3.41 -12.26
N SER A 179 3.29 -3.19 -10.94
CA SER A 179 4.53 -3.30 -10.19
C SER A 179 5.00 -4.75 -10.18
N ILE A 180 6.20 -5.01 -10.72
CA ILE A 180 6.78 -6.36 -10.81
C ILE A 180 6.78 -7.05 -9.44
N SER A 181 7.08 -6.33 -8.36
CA SER A 181 7.11 -6.90 -7.01
C SER A 181 5.72 -7.30 -6.49
N VAL A 182 4.70 -6.47 -6.73
CA VAL A 182 3.31 -6.77 -6.35
C VAL A 182 2.79 -7.93 -7.19
N ARG A 183 3.05 -7.92 -8.48
CA ARG A 183 2.65 -8.98 -9.39
C ARG A 183 3.28 -10.32 -9.01
N ASN A 184 4.59 -10.36 -8.78
CA ASN A 184 5.30 -11.59 -8.35
C ASN A 184 4.76 -12.11 -7.02
N TYR A 185 4.49 -11.23 -6.06
CA TYR A 185 3.84 -11.61 -4.80
C TYR A 185 2.46 -12.23 -5.05
N CYS A 186 1.59 -11.57 -5.82
CA CYS A 186 0.24 -12.04 -6.09
C CYS A 186 0.23 -13.36 -6.87
N GLU A 187 1.07 -13.50 -7.90
CA GLU A 187 1.22 -14.74 -8.66
C GLU A 187 1.73 -15.89 -7.77
N GLY A 188 2.66 -15.62 -6.85
CA GLY A 188 3.14 -16.59 -5.87
C GLY A 188 2.03 -17.06 -4.94
N VAL A 189 1.28 -16.15 -4.34
CA VAL A 189 0.15 -16.46 -3.45
C VAL A 189 -0.95 -17.24 -4.19
N ILE A 190 -1.28 -16.88 -5.43
CA ILE A 190 -2.26 -17.60 -6.25
C ILE A 190 -1.77 -19.04 -6.54
N ALA A 191 -0.48 -19.21 -6.81
CA ALA A 191 0.09 -20.54 -7.04
C ALA A 191 -0.01 -21.44 -5.80
N GLU A 192 0.28 -20.89 -4.61
CA GLU A 192 0.11 -21.60 -3.34
C GLU A 192 -1.35 -22.01 -3.13
N VAL A 193 -2.32 -21.10 -3.29
CA VAL A 193 -3.75 -21.39 -3.13
C VAL A 193 -4.23 -22.46 -4.12
N ARG A 194 -3.77 -22.39 -5.38
CA ARG A 194 -4.08 -23.43 -6.38
C ARG A 194 -3.58 -24.81 -5.94
N GLN A 195 -2.38 -24.88 -5.40
CA GLN A 195 -1.83 -26.12 -4.88
C GLN A 195 -2.63 -26.65 -3.69
N GLU A 196 -2.95 -25.80 -2.72
CA GLU A 196 -3.75 -26.17 -1.54
C GLU A 196 -5.14 -26.72 -1.92
N ILE A 197 -5.81 -26.09 -2.89
CA ILE A 197 -7.09 -26.56 -3.43
C ILE A 197 -6.94 -27.92 -4.10
N ALA A 198 -5.90 -28.12 -4.91
CA ALA A 198 -5.65 -29.38 -5.58
C ALA A 198 -5.40 -30.54 -4.58
N GLU A 199 -4.58 -30.28 -3.55
CA GLU A 199 -4.30 -31.25 -2.47
C GLU A 199 -5.55 -31.59 -1.66
N ARG A 200 -6.39 -30.59 -1.33
CA ARG A 200 -7.68 -30.81 -0.64
C ARG A 200 -8.60 -31.68 -1.49
N THR A 201 -8.74 -31.36 -2.74
CA THR A 201 -9.59 -32.13 -3.69
C THR A 201 -9.13 -33.58 -3.82
N GLU A 202 -7.83 -33.82 -3.92
CA GLU A 202 -7.26 -35.16 -4.01
C GLU A 202 -7.48 -35.95 -2.71
N ARG A 203 -7.34 -35.29 -1.54
CA ARG A 203 -7.65 -35.90 -0.24
C ARG A 203 -9.11 -36.27 -0.13
N GLU A 204 -10.03 -35.43 -0.53
CA GLU A 204 -11.48 -35.70 -0.53
C GLU A 204 -11.83 -36.89 -1.46
N ARG A 205 -11.23 -36.95 -2.66
CA ARG A 205 -11.39 -38.09 -3.58
C ARG A 205 -10.91 -39.39 -2.96
N LYS A 206 -9.76 -39.40 -2.28
CA LYS A 206 -9.23 -40.56 -1.58
C LYS A 206 -10.16 -41.03 -0.46
N ILE A 207 -10.66 -40.11 0.38
CA ILE A 207 -11.61 -40.40 1.45
C ILE A 207 -12.90 -41.01 0.87
N LYS A 208 -13.44 -40.43 -0.19
CA LYS A 208 -14.65 -40.95 -0.86
C LYS A 208 -14.44 -42.37 -1.41
N ARG A 209 -13.29 -42.64 -2.02
CA ARG A 209 -12.95 -43.99 -2.49
C ARG A 209 -12.88 -45.00 -1.34
N ILE A 210 -12.23 -44.66 -0.22
CA ILE A 210 -12.13 -45.53 0.95
C ILE A 210 -13.52 -45.83 1.51
N ARG A 211 -14.39 -44.82 1.66
CA ARG A 211 -15.78 -45.03 2.14
C ARG A 211 -16.54 -46.00 1.28
N ILE A 212 -16.49 -45.85 -0.06
CA ILE A 212 -17.15 -46.76 -0.97
C ILE A 212 -16.61 -48.20 -0.83
N MET A 213 -15.31 -48.37 -0.59
CA MET A 213 -14.70 -49.70 -0.40
C MET A 213 -15.04 -50.34 0.95
N CYS A 214 -15.42 -49.55 1.96
CA CYS A 214 -15.83 -50.05 3.27
C CYS A 214 -17.34 -50.35 3.38
N GLU A 215 -18.15 -49.92 2.41
CA GLU A 215 -19.59 -50.12 2.36
C GLU A 215 -19.97 -51.36 1.51
N VAL A 216 -18.98 -52.04 0.95
CA VAL A 216 -19.11 -53.32 0.21
C VAL A 216 -18.58 -54.49 1.04
#